data_678b6bf84ce818a86b64a9ae36314943
#
_entry.id   678b6bf84ce818a86b64a9ae36314943
#
_cell.length_a   1.000
_cell.length_b   1.000
_cell.length_c   1.000
_cell.angle_alpha   90.00
_cell.angle_beta   90.00
_cell.angle_gamma   90.00
#
_symmetry.space_group_name_H-M   'P 1'
#
loop_
_entity.id
_entity.type
_entity.pdbx_description
1 polymer ?
#
loop_
_entity_poly.entity_id
_entity_poly.type
_entity_poly.pdbx_seq_one_letter_code
_entity_poly.pdbx_strand_id
1 'polypeptide(L)'
;MLNRYRSFGYVRNQRGSQIVEYVFVFPLLWFLFIYGCDQFSIMYQKQKALAASYEAGRFACVQPNYGLAVYMANKFAEKELEQALHFEHKQIELIVKGGWSQGNHVEARVSITFPLLGSGKSYTVEESYSMMIENGRNRG
;
A
#
# COMPACT_ATOMS: atom_id res chain seq x y z
N MET A 1 11.58 80.07 12.11
CA MET A 1 12.37 78.77 12.10
C MET A 1 11.42 77.62 11.95
N LEU A 2 11.30 77.13 10.71
CA LEU A 2 10.41 75.98 10.38
C LEU A 2 11.26 74.70 10.33
N ASN A 3 11.09 73.85 11.32
CA ASN A 3 11.79 72.57 11.43
C ASN A 3 11.09 71.55 10.55
N ARG A 4 11.62 71.33 9.34
CA ARG A 4 11.18 70.26 8.43
C ARG A 4 11.71 68.91 8.93
N TYR A 5 10.93 68.18 9.68
CA TYR A 5 11.16 66.76 9.88
C TYR A 5 10.93 66.04 8.55
N ARG A 6 12.01 65.69 7.87
CA ARG A 6 12.00 64.71 6.80
C ARG A 6 11.70 63.35 7.43
N SER A 7 10.45 62.90 7.30
CA SER A 7 10.11 61.53 7.55
C SER A 7 10.76 60.68 6.40
N PHE A 8 11.85 60.02 6.74
CA PHE A 8 12.38 58.94 5.93
C PHE A 8 11.30 57.81 5.89
N GLY A 9 10.48 57.85 4.85
CA GLY A 9 9.62 56.71 4.54
C GLY A 9 10.50 55.49 4.21
N TYR A 10 10.63 54.63 5.18
CA TYR A 10 11.23 53.32 4.99
C TYR A 10 10.34 52.57 4.02
N VAL A 11 10.64 52.64 2.73
CA VAL A 11 10.01 51.83 1.68
C VAL A 11 10.45 50.38 1.94
N ARG A 12 9.68 49.72 2.81
CA ARG A 12 9.85 48.30 3.12
C ARG A 12 9.72 47.55 1.79
N ASN A 13 10.83 47.09 1.25
CA ASN A 13 10.92 46.40 -0.02
C ASN A 13 10.26 45.00 0.12
N GLN A 14 8.91 44.96 0.01
CA GLN A 14 8.10 43.74 0.20
C GLN A 14 8.42 42.68 -0.85
N ARG A 15 8.96 43.04 -2.02
CA ARG A 15 9.32 42.10 -3.09
C ARG A 15 10.47 41.18 -2.69
N GLY A 16 11.45 41.66 -1.94
CA GLY A 16 12.56 40.84 -1.45
C GLY A 16 12.11 39.80 -0.39
N SER A 17 11.17 40.18 0.47
CA SER A 17 10.60 39.29 1.51
C SER A 17 9.83 38.14 0.89
N GLN A 18 9.05 38.40 -0.17
CA GLN A 18 8.27 37.35 -0.86
C GLN A 18 9.18 36.30 -1.52
N ILE A 19 10.29 36.71 -2.14
CA ILE A 19 11.23 35.77 -2.78
C ILE A 19 11.87 34.85 -1.72
N VAL A 20 12.26 35.39 -0.58
CA VAL A 20 12.83 34.60 0.53
C VAL A 20 11.79 33.60 1.06
N GLU A 21 10.52 33.99 1.17
CA GLU A 21 9.45 33.12 1.61
C GLU A 21 9.26 31.93 0.64
N TYR A 22 9.25 32.17 -0.68
CA TYR A 22 9.14 31.10 -1.68
C TYR A 22 10.32 30.13 -1.64
N VAL A 23 11.53 30.60 -1.37
CA VAL A 23 12.72 29.73 -1.26
C VAL A 23 12.57 28.69 -0.13
N PHE A 24 11.87 29.04 0.96
CA PHE A 24 11.62 28.12 2.06
C PHE A 24 10.34 27.28 1.87
N VAL A 25 9.29 27.89 1.34
CA VAL A 25 7.98 27.24 1.18
C VAL A 25 8.03 26.17 0.08
N PHE A 26 8.72 26.43 -1.04
CA PHE A 26 8.76 25.50 -2.17
C PHE A 26 9.38 24.13 -1.82
N PRO A 27 10.55 24.03 -1.16
CA PRO A 27 11.08 22.75 -0.71
C PRO A 27 10.16 22.02 0.27
N LEU A 28 9.50 22.74 1.17
CA LEU A 28 8.55 22.15 2.11
C LEU A 28 7.37 21.51 1.40
N LEU A 29 6.77 22.23 0.42
CA LEU A 29 5.70 21.69 -0.40
C LEU A 29 6.15 20.48 -1.23
N TRP A 30 7.38 20.49 -1.73
CA TRP A 30 7.95 19.40 -2.47
C TRP A 30 8.10 18.13 -1.61
N PHE A 31 8.61 18.25 -0.38
CA PHE A 31 8.67 17.14 0.56
C PHE A 31 7.28 16.61 0.92
N LEU A 32 6.32 17.49 1.13
CA LEU A 32 4.94 17.11 1.40
C LEU A 32 4.32 16.33 0.22
N PHE A 33 4.60 16.76 -1.00
CA PHE A 33 4.14 16.08 -2.22
C PHE A 33 4.75 14.67 -2.36
N ILE A 34 6.07 14.52 -2.18
CA ILE A 34 6.74 13.22 -2.21
C ILE A 34 6.14 12.29 -1.16
N TYR A 35 5.98 12.79 0.07
CA TYR A 35 5.35 12.02 1.15
C TYR A 35 3.92 11.59 0.80
N GLY A 36 3.12 12.47 0.22
CA GLY A 36 1.76 12.16 -0.24
C GLY A 36 1.75 11.04 -1.30
N CYS A 37 2.66 11.08 -2.27
CA CYS A 37 2.81 10.04 -3.28
C CYS A 37 3.19 8.68 -2.66
N ASP A 38 4.08 8.67 -1.67
CA ASP A 38 4.47 7.46 -0.96
C ASP A 38 3.28 6.85 -0.20
N GLN A 39 2.54 7.67 0.55
CA GLN A 39 1.35 7.21 1.27
C GLN A 39 0.27 6.67 0.32
N PHE A 40 0.06 7.33 -0.81
CA PHE A 40 -0.88 6.87 -1.83
C PHE A 40 -0.48 5.49 -2.37
N SER A 41 0.80 5.29 -2.72
CA SER A 41 1.27 3.99 -3.23
C SER A 41 1.12 2.87 -2.19
N ILE A 42 1.43 3.13 -0.92
CA ILE A 42 1.24 2.17 0.17
C ILE A 42 -0.24 1.78 0.31
N MET A 43 -1.13 2.76 0.39
CA MET A 43 -2.57 2.49 0.54
C MET A 43 -3.14 1.71 -0.65
N TYR A 44 -2.76 2.08 -1.86
CA TYR A 44 -3.23 1.41 -3.07
C TYR A 44 -2.75 -0.04 -3.13
N GLN A 45 -1.46 -0.30 -2.89
CA GLN A 45 -0.90 -1.65 -2.90
C GLN A 45 -1.46 -2.50 -1.76
N LYS A 46 -1.69 -1.91 -0.60
CA LYS A 46 -2.34 -2.57 0.54
C LYS A 46 -3.75 -3.05 0.18
N GLN A 47 -4.55 -2.23 -0.48
CA GLN A 47 -5.88 -2.62 -0.96
C GLN A 47 -5.80 -3.75 -1.98
N LYS A 48 -4.82 -3.73 -2.89
CA LYS A 48 -4.62 -4.80 -3.88
C LYS A 48 -4.16 -6.10 -3.23
N ALA A 49 -3.24 -6.04 -2.26
CA ALA A 49 -2.84 -7.22 -1.49
C ALA A 49 -4.02 -7.83 -0.70
N LEU A 50 -4.86 -6.99 -0.09
CA LEU A 50 -6.06 -7.43 0.63
C LEU A 50 -7.08 -8.08 -0.33
N ALA A 51 -7.34 -7.47 -1.49
CA ALA A 51 -8.23 -8.05 -2.50
C ALA A 51 -7.70 -9.40 -3.01
N ALA A 52 -6.40 -9.50 -3.27
CA ALA A 52 -5.75 -10.73 -3.68
C ALA A 52 -5.83 -11.83 -2.60
N SER A 53 -5.64 -11.47 -1.31
CA SER A 53 -5.78 -12.42 -0.19
C SER A 53 -7.23 -12.91 -0.03
N TYR A 54 -8.21 -12.03 -0.24
CA TYR A 54 -9.62 -12.40 -0.24
C TYR A 54 -9.96 -13.38 -1.37
N GLU A 55 -9.56 -13.09 -2.60
CA GLU A 55 -9.80 -13.97 -3.74
C GLU A 55 -9.06 -15.31 -3.59
N ALA A 56 -7.81 -15.28 -3.13
CA ALA A 56 -7.06 -16.50 -2.80
C ALA A 56 -7.80 -17.38 -1.78
N GLY A 57 -8.25 -16.80 -0.67
CA GLY A 57 -9.01 -17.50 0.37
C GLY A 57 -10.32 -18.07 -0.15
N ARG A 58 -11.09 -17.25 -0.89
CA ARG A 58 -12.39 -17.64 -1.47
C ARG A 58 -12.31 -18.85 -2.40
N PHE A 59 -11.32 -18.86 -3.30
CA PHE A 59 -11.15 -19.99 -4.22
C PHE A 59 -10.46 -21.19 -3.56
N ALA A 60 -9.66 -20.97 -2.53
CA ALA A 60 -9.04 -22.06 -1.78
C ALA A 60 -10.05 -22.83 -0.94
N CYS A 61 -10.92 -22.15 -0.16
CA CYS A 61 -11.79 -22.77 0.82
C CYS A 61 -12.80 -23.79 0.25
N VAL A 62 -13.13 -23.69 -1.03
CA VAL A 62 -14.04 -24.60 -1.72
C VAL A 62 -13.35 -25.84 -2.30
N GLN A 63 -12.02 -25.92 -2.23
CA GLN A 63 -11.27 -27.03 -2.83
C GLN A 63 -11.27 -28.28 -1.92
N PRO A 64 -11.32 -29.48 -2.53
CA PRO A 64 -11.37 -30.73 -1.78
C PRO A 64 -10.05 -31.14 -1.14
N ASN A 65 -8.93 -30.60 -1.59
CA ASN A 65 -7.61 -30.89 -1.07
C ASN A 65 -6.68 -29.67 -1.06
N TYR A 66 -5.69 -29.71 -0.19
CA TYR A 66 -4.75 -28.60 0.03
C TYR A 66 -3.93 -28.24 -1.24
N GLY A 67 -3.47 -29.24 -2.03
CA GLY A 67 -2.67 -28.99 -3.22
C GLY A 67 -3.43 -28.21 -4.29
N LEU A 68 -4.70 -28.55 -4.52
CA LEU A 68 -5.57 -27.84 -5.44
C LEU A 68 -5.93 -26.45 -4.89
N ALA A 69 -6.10 -26.33 -3.56
CA ALA A 69 -6.35 -25.05 -2.91
C ALA A 69 -5.20 -24.08 -3.11
N VAL A 70 -3.95 -24.53 -2.92
CA VAL A 70 -2.75 -23.71 -3.16
C VAL A 70 -2.66 -23.27 -4.63
N TYR A 71 -2.91 -24.19 -5.57
CA TYR A 71 -2.89 -23.87 -6.99
C TYR A 71 -3.94 -22.80 -7.36
N MET A 72 -5.18 -22.97 -6.88
CA MET A 72 -6.25 -22.01 -7.15
C MET A 72 -6.02 -20.67 -6.46
N ALA A 73 -5.56 -20.68 -5.22
CA ALA A 73 -5.21 -19.45 -4.50
C ALA A 73 -4.16 -18.63 -5.26
N ASN A 74 -3.08 -19.26 -5.71
CA ASN A 74 -2.04 -18.58 -6.49
C ASN A 74 -2.61 -18.01 -7.79
N LYS A 75 -3.36 -18.81 -8.55
CA LYS A 75 -3.93 -18.41 -9.83
C LYS A 75 -4.83 -17.16 -9.71
N PHE A 76 -5.73 -17.13 -8.72
CA PHE A 76 -6.68 -16.04 -8.57
C PHE A 76 -6.06 -14.81 -7.88
N ALA A 77 -5.17 -15.01 -6.92
CA ALA A 77 -4.41 -13.90 -6.35
C ALA A 77 -3.52 -13.21 -7.40
N GLU A 78 -2.84 -13.97 -8.26
CA GLU A 78 -2.03 -13.42 -9.36
C GLU A 78 -2.87 -12.58 -10.32
N LYS A 79 -4.04 -13.06 -10.70
CA LYS A 79 -4.97 -12.34 -11.57
C LYS A 79 -5.40 -10.99 -10.95
N GLU A 80 -5.63 -10.96 -9.64
CA GLU A 80 -5.97 -9.70 -8.94
C GLU A 80 -4.77 -8.76 -8.85
N LEU A 81 -3.57 -9.31 -8.64
CA LEU A 81 -2.32 -8.53 -8.59
C LEU A 81 -1.88 -7.99 -9.95
N GLU A 82 -2.35 -8.53 -11.08
CA GLU A 82 -2.10 -7.96 -12.42
C GLU A 82 -2.62 -6.51 -12.54
N GLN A 83 -3.60 -6.14 -11.73
CA GLN A 83 -4.14 -4.77 -11.67
C GLN A 83 -3.39 -3.88 -10.68
N ALA A 84 -2.42 -4.41 -9.94
CA ALA A 84 -1.61 -3.63 -9.01
C ALA A 84 -0.61 -2.74 -9.74
N LEU A 85 -0.07 -1.73 -9.03
CA LEU A 85 1.08 -1.00 -9.52
C LEU A 85 2.28 -1.93 -9.64
N HIS A 86 3.31 -1.50 -10.38
CA HIS A 86 4.53 -2.28 -10.53
C HIS A 86 5.06 -2.75 -9.17
N PHE A 87 5.36 -4.03 -9.05
CA PHE A 87 5.96 -4.64 -7.86
C PHE A 87 7.18 -5.50 -8.24
N GLU A 88 8.12 -5.64 -7.31
CA GLU A 88 9.37 -6.38 -7.51
C GLU A 88 9.20 -7.86 -7.13
N HIS A 89 8.54 -8.10 -6.00
CA HIS A 89 8.32 -9.43 -5.45
C HIS A 89 6.89 -9.60 -4.96
N LYS A 90 6.38 -10.83 -5.12
CA LYS A 90 5.11 -11.26 -4.57
C LYS A 90 5.29 -12.61 -3.86
N GLN A 91 4.54 -12.81 -2.80
CA GLN A 91 4.47 -14.08 -2.07
C GLN A 91 3.03 -14.33 -1.67
N ILE A 92 2.53 -15.52 -1.99
CA ILE A 92 1.17 -15.95 -1.70
C ILE A 92 1.27 -17.23 -0.90
N GLU A 93 0.75 -17.21 0.32
CA GLU A 93 0.80 -18.35 1.24
C GLU A 93 -0.59 -18.71 1.73
N LEU A 94 -0.86 -20.02 1.84
CA LEU A 94 -2.02 -20.55 2.53
C LEU A 94 -1.58 -21.18 3.84
N ILE A 95 -2.06 -20.65 4.96
CA ILE A 95 -1.77 -21.13 6.29
C ILE A 95 -3.02 -21.83 6.83
N VAL A 96 -2.91 -23.10 7.19
CA VAL A 96 -4.00 -23.90 7.73
C VAL A 96 -3.64 -24.38 9.13
N LYS A 97 -4.51 -24.13 10.09
CA LYS A 97 -4.36 -24.66 11.44
C LYS A 97 -5.18 -25.94 11.57
N GLY A 98 -4.51 -27.08 11.76
CA GLY A 98 -5.17 -28.36 12.05
C GLY A 98 -5.51 -29.24 10.84
N GLY A 99 -4.90 -28.97 9.66
CA GLY A 99 -5.10 -29.78 8.44
C GLY A 99 -6.26 -29.30 7.55
N TRP A 100 -6.29 -29.84 6.31
CA TRP A 100 -7.30 -29.48 5.30
C TRP A 100 -8.58 -30.29 5.50
N SER A 101 -9.44 -29.82 6.38
CA SER A 101 -10.72 -30.45 6.69
C SER A 101 -11.84 -29.42 6.78
N GLN A 102 -13.06 -29.85 6.45
CA GLN A 102 -14.25 -29.02 6.55
C GLN A 102 -14.41 -28.48 7.98
N GLY A 103 -14.72 -27.18 8.09
CA GLY A 103 -14.88 -26.50 9.37
C GLY A 103 -13.60 -25.88 9.94
N ASN A 104 -12.42 -26.26 9.45
CA ASN A 104 -11.17 -25.61 9.79
C ASN A 104 -11.04 -24.26 9.05
N HIS A 105 -10.15 -23.38 9.56
CA HIS A 105 -9.90 -22.10 8.95
C HIS A 105 -8.61 -22.13 8.13
N VAL A 106 -8.67 -21.51 6.95
CA VAL A 106 -7.53 -21.20 6.09
C VAL A 106 -7.31 -19.70 6.08
N GLU A 107 -6.07 -19.28 6.29
CA GLU A 107 -5.63 -17.91 6.15
C GLU A 107 -4.84 -17.79 4.85
N ALA A 108 -5.34 -16.98 3.93
CA ALA A 108 -4.63 -16.61 2.72
C ALA A 108 -3.86 -15.32 2.98
N ARG A 109 -2.53 -15.39 2.88
CA ARG A 109 -1.62 -14.28 3.11
C ARG A 109 -0.95 -13.88 1.81
N VAL A 110 -1.01 -12.59 1.50
CA VAL A 110 -0.37 -12.02 0.31
C VAL A 110 0.59 -10.92 0.74
N SER A 111 1.83 -11.06 0.34
CA SER A 111 2.89 -10.08 0.55
C SER A 111 3.38 -9.58 -0.81
N ILE A 112 3.50 -8.26 -0.96
CA ILE A 112 4.06 -7.62 -2.16
C ILE A 112 5.09 -6.58 -1.77
N THR A 113 6.22 -6.58 -2.48
CA THR A 113 7.28 -5.59 -2.35
C THR A 113 7.32 -4.73 -3.60
N PHE A 114 7.31 -3.43 -3.44
CA PHE A 114 7.21 -2.46 -4.52
C PHE A 114 8.00 -1.19 -4.20
N PRO A 115 8.47 -0.45 -5.24
CA PRO A 115 9.07 0.86 -5.05
C PRO A 115 7.99 1.92 -4.78
N LEU A 116 8.20 2.77 -3.79
CA LEU A 116 7.35 3.91 -3.49
C LEU A 116 7.42 4.94 -4.64
N LEU A 117 6.28 5.53 -4.99
CA LEU A 117 6.17 6.45 -6.14
C LEU A 117 6.91 7.77 -5.93
N GLY A 118 7.02 8.26 -4.71
CA GLY A 118 7.68 9.53 -4.42
C GLY A 118 9.17 9.37 -4.15
N SER A 119 9.54 8.52 -3.20
CA SER A 119 10.94 8.33 -2.76
C SER A 119 11.69 7.23 -3.51
N GLY A 120 11.00 6.33 -4.21
CA GLY A 120 11.58 5.18 -4.88
C GLY A 120 12.14 4.10 -3.96
N LYS A 121 11.93 4.20 -2.64
CA LYS A 121 12.38 3.20 -1.67
C LYS A 121 11.49 1.97 -1.76
N SER A 122 12.10 0.76 -1.69
CA SER A 122 11.33 -0.48 -1.62
C SER A 122 10.56 -0.57 -0.31
N TYR A 123 9.29 -0.93 -0.41
CA TYR A 123 8.39 -1.11 0.71
C TYR A 123 7.60 -2.42 0.55
N THR A 124 7.38 -3.13 1.65
CA THR A 124 6.63 -4.39 1.64
C THR A 124 5.33 -4.21 2.41
N VAL A 125 4.22 -4.61 1.79
CA VAL A 125 2.92 -4.72 2.45
C VAL A 125 2.54 -6.19 2.53
N GLU A 126 1.92 -6.58 3.63
CA GLU A 126 1.40 -7.91 3.87
C GLU A 126 -0.04 -7.79 4.36
N GLU A 127 -0.94 -8.50 3.69
CA GLU A 127 -2.33 -8.58 4.05
C GLU A 127 -2.77 -10.03 4.07
N SER A 128 -3.69 -10.35 4.97
CA SER A 128 -4.24 -11.70 5.09
C SER A 128 -5.75 -11.68 5.25
N TYR A 129 -6.37 -12.76 4.79
CA TYR A 129 -7.79 -12.99 4.95
C TYR A 129 -8.05 -14.43 5.39
N SER A 130 -8.85 -14.61 6.44
CA SER A 130 -9.17 -15.92 6.99
C SER A 130 -10.59 -16.34 6.61
N MET A 131 -10.72 -17.56 6.11
CA MET A 131 -12.01 -18.17 5.74
C MET A 131 -12.12 -19.59 6.28
N MET A 132 -13.35 -20.06 6.45
CA MET A 132 -13.61 -21.44 6.81
C MET A 132 -13.56 -22.35 5.58
N ILE A 133 -12.92 -23.50 5.71
CA ILE A 133 -12.86 -24.53 4.65
C ILE A 133 -14.24 -25.20 4.53
N GLU A 134 -14.85 -25.05 3.37
CA GLU A 134 -16.21 -25.55 3.09
C GLU A 134 -16.24 -26.99 2.59
N ASN A 135 -15.23 -27.39 1.81
CA ASN A 135 -15.26 -28.65 1.05
C ASN A 135 -14.04 -29.56 1.30
N GLY A 136 -13.32 -29.33 2.40
CA GLY A 136 -12.18 -30.17 2.77
C GLY A 136 -12.63 -31.61 3.06
N ARG A 137 -12.03 -32.60 2.37
CA ARG A 137 -12.26 -34.01 2.72
C ARG A 137 -11.53 -34.35 4.00
N ASN A 138 -12.30 -34.69 5.03
CA ASN A 138 -11.77 -35.43 6.17
C ASN A 138 -11.25 -36.79 5.65
N ARG A 139 -9.93 -36.95 5.54
CA ARG A 139 -9.35 -38.28 5.52
C ARG A 139 -9.33 -38.75 6.98
N GLY A 140 -10.39 -39.46 7.34
CA GLY A 140 -10.39 -40.29 8.54
C GLY A 140 -9.34 -41.39 8.40
#